data_d054cc360022f2cac9a699fc04511501
#
_entry.id   d054cc360022f2cac9a699fc04511501
#
_cell.length_a   1.000
_cell.length_b   1.000
_cell.length_c   1.000
_cell.angle_alpha   90.00
_cell.angle_beta   90.00
_cell.angle_gamma   90.00
#
_symmetry.space_group_name_H-M   'P 1'
#
loop_
_entity.id
_entity.type
_entity.pdbx_description
1 polymer ?
#
loop_
_entity_poly.entity_id
_entity_poly.type
_entity_poly.pdbx_seq_one_letter_code
_entity_poly.pdbx_strand_id
1 'polypeptide(L)'
;MKNSIGLIALAVLALATHAQAQTPAQTWPTRTITLVVPYPPGGSSDLAGRLMADKIATATKQTVIVENKAGAGGVLGTASVATAAPDGYTLLLGNNATHVITPLMSKTPRYDGLKDFTPIAKLADTDQYIGVNA
;
A
#
# COMPACT_ATOMS: atom_id res chain seq x y z
N MET A 1 41.42 48.30 19.69
CA MET A 1 40.53 48.21 18.50
C MET A 1 40.82 47.03 17.55
N LYS A 2 41.99 46.37 17.63
CA LYS A 2 42.33 45.23 16.73
C LYS A 2 41.69 43.88 17.13
N ASN A 3 41.27 43.68 18.38
CA ASN A 3 40.72 42.39 18.87
C ASN A 3 39.21 42.25 18.64
N SER A 4 38.48 43.34 18.40
CA SER A 4 37.02 43.31 18.22
C SER A 4 36.60 42.80 16.82
N ILE A 5 37.44 42.98 15.81
CA ILE A 5 37.17 42.55 14.43
C ILE A 5 37.27 41.00 14.32
N GLY A 6 38.18 40.39 15.03
CA GLY A 6 38.36 38.94 15.05
C GLY A 6 37.17 38.18 15.67
N LEU A 7 36.56 38.76 16.71
CA LEU A 7 35.38 38.13 17.37
C LEU A 7 34.13 38.18 16.49
N ILE A 8 33.94 39.27 15.73
CA ILE A 8 32.80 39.43 14.81
C ILE A 8 32.93 38.47 13.62
N ALA A 9 34.15 38.29 13.07
CA ALA A 9 34.39 37.34 11.99
C ALA A 9 34.13 35.86 12.41
N LEU A 10 34.48 35.49 13.64
CA LEU A 10 34.22 34.15 14.17
C LEU A 10 32.74 33.90 14.40
N ALA A 11 31.98 34.90 14.84
CA ALA A 11 30.54 34.79 15.05
C ALA A 11 29.76 34.65 13.75
N VAL A 12 30.18 35.31 12.68
CA VAL A 12 29.54 35.19 11.34
C VAL A 12 29.81 33.82 10.71
N LEU A 13 30.99 33.25 10.93
CA LEU A 13 31.33 31.91 10.44
C LEU A 13 30.53 30.81 11.16
N ALA A 14 30.20 30.99 12.45
CA ALA A 14 29.39 30.06 13.21
C ALA A 14 27.91 30.04 12.80
N LEU A 15 27.35 31.11 12.26
CA LEU A 15 26.00 31.19 11.76
C LEU A 15 25.81 30.54 10.37
N ALA A 16 26.86 30.37 9.60
CA ALA A 16 26.80 29.79 8.25
C ALA A 16 26.67 28.27 8.24
N THR A 17 26.93 27.59 9.37
CA THR A 17 26.93 26.13 9.42
C THR A 17 25.54 25.47 9.65
N HIS A 18 24.48 26.27 9.80
CA HIS A 18 23.12 25.73 10.09
C HIS A 18 22.18 25.74 8.87
N ALA A 19 22.67 26.01 7.68
CA ALA A 19 21.92 25.74 6.47
C ALA A 19 21.92 24.24 6.18
N GLN A 20 21.24 23.47 7.04
CA GLN A 20 20.87 22.11 6.68
C GLN A 20 19.90 22.20 5.50
N ALA A 21 20.38 21.81 4.33
CA ALA A 21 19.51 21.59 3.18
C ALA A 21 18.41 20.61 3.62
N GLN A 22 17.22 21.13 3.93
CA GLN A 22 16.04 20.32 4.11
C GLN A 22 15.82 19.63 2.77
N THR A 23 16.25 18.37 2.66
CA THR A 23 15.84 17.51 1.54
C THR A 23 14.31 17.57 1.54
N PRO A 24 13.66 18.04 0.46
CA PRO A 24 12.22 18.09 0.41
C PRO A 24 11.70 16.68 0.73
N ALA A 25 10.84 16.58 1.73
CA ALA A 25 10.24 15.32 2.11
C ALA A 25 9.61 14.74 0.83
N GLN A 26 10.12 13.58 0.40
CA GLN A 26 9.71 12.94 -0.84
C GLN A 26 8.25 12.56 -0.65
N THR A 27 7.33 13.27 -1.31
CA THR A 27 5.89 13.07 -1.16
C THR A 27 5.52 11.72 -1.76
N TRP A 28 5.01 10.81 -0.94
CA TRP A 28 4.43 9.55 -1.43
C TRP A 28 3.24 9.82 -2.36
N PRO A 29 3.07 9.06 -3.47
CA PRO A 29 3.96 8.04 -4.01
C PRO A 29 4.97 8.61 -5.01
N THR A 30 6.19 8.05 -5.04
CA THR A 30 7.27 8.47 -5.95
C THR A 30 7.65 7.40 -6.99
N ARG A 31 7.04 6.22 -6.90
CA ARG A 31 7.27 5.08 -7.80
C ARG A 31 5.98 4.30 -8.04
N THR A 32 6.02 3.36 -8.94
CA THR A 32 4.89 2.48 -9.28
C THR A 32 4.31 1.80 -8.06
N ILE A 33 2.99 1.80 -7.96
CA ILE A 33 2.20 1.08 -6.96
C ILE A 33 1.73 -0.24 -7.58
N THR A 34 1.79 -1.33 -6.84
CA THR A 34 1.23 -2.62 -7.24
C THR A 34 -0.05 -2.89 -6.46
N LEU A 35 -1.16 -3.11 -7.17
CA LEU A 35 -2.42 -3.55 -6.59
C LEU A 35 -2.59 -5.04 -6.85
N VAL A 36 -2.40 -5.85 -5.82
CA VAL A 36 -2.57 -7.30 -5.90
C VAL A 36 -4.07 -7.64 -5.83
N VAL A 37 -4.55 -8.35 -6.85
CA VAL A 37 -5.87 -8.96 -6.89
C VAL A 37 -5.69 -10.48 -6.71
N PRO A 38 -6.16 -11.08 -5.59
CA PRO A 38 -5.86 -12.48 -5.26
C PRO A 38 -6.76 -13.49 -6.01
N TYR A 39 -7.20 -13.12 -7.21
CA TYR A 39 -8.11 -13.89 -8.06
C TYR A 39 -7.67 -13.83 -9.51
N PRO A 40 -8.14 -14.78 -10.36
CA PRO A 40 -7.85 -14.77 -11.78
C PRO A 40 -8.35 -13.48 -12.47
N PRO A 41 -7.72 -13.08 -13.57
CA PRO A 41 -8.19 -11.94 -14.35
C PRO A 41 -9.57 -12.20 -14.97
N GLY A 42 -10.32 -11.13 -15.23
CA GLY A 42 -11.65 -11.16 -15.87
C GLY A 42 -12.83 -11.34 -14.90
N GLY A 43 -12.61 -11.57 -13.62
CA GLY A 43 -13.67 -11.63 -12.61
C GLY A 43 -14.05 -10.24 -12.06
N SER A 44 -15.10 -10.21 -11.21
CA SER A 44 -15.57 -8.96 -10.57
C SER A 44 -14.49 -8.26 -9.74
N SER A 45 -13.66 -9.03 -9.04
CA SER A 45 -12.53 -8.49 -8.28
C SER A 45 -11.45 -7.87 -9.19
N ASP A 46 -11.18 -8.47 -10.35
CA ASP A 46 -10.23 -7.93 -11.32
C ASP A 46 -10.75 -6.61 -11.92
N LEU A 47 -12.03 -6.59 -12.30
CA LEU A 47 -12.66 -5.37 -12.80
C LEU A 47 -12.62 -4.25 -11.76
N ALA A 48 -13.01 -4.52 -10.52
CA ALA A 48 -12.96 -3.56 -9.43
C ALA A 48 -11.51 -3.08 -9.17
N GLY A 49 -10.54 -4.00 -9.19
CA GLY A 49 -9.12 -3.68 -9.05
C GLY A 49 -8.61 -2.75 -10.13
N ARG A 50 -8.97 -2.99 -11.39
CA ARG A 50 -8.56 -2.12 -12.52
C ARG A 50 -9.19 -0.73 -12.44
N LEU A 51 -10.48 -0.66 -12.12
CA LEU A 51 -11.16 0.62 -11.90
C LEU A 51 -10.51 1.42 -10.76
N MET A 52 -10.14 0.75 -9.68
CA MET A 52 -9.45 1.40 -8.56
C MET A 52 -8.03 1.82 -8.94
N ALA A 53 -7.29 0.99 -9.64
CA ALA A 53 -5.95 1.32 -10.12
C ALA A 53 -5.96 2.58 -10.98
N ASP A 54 -6.91 2.72 -11.90
CA ASP A 54 -7.07 3.92 -12.74
C ASP A 54 -7.36 5.17 -11.90
N LYS A 55 -8.22 5.06 -10.87
CA LYS A 55 -8.54 6.17 -9.96
C LYS A 55 -7.33 6.59 -9.12
N ILE A 56 -6.60 5.61 -8.57
CA ILE A 56 -5.37 5.89 -7.81
C ILE A 56 -4.32 6.51 -8.72
N ALA A 57 -4.11 5.97 -9.92
CA ALA A 57 -3.14 6.51 -10.88
C ALA A 57 -3.47 7.96 -11.26
N THR A 58 -4.74 8.26 -11.50
CA THR A 58 -5.21 9.61 -11.81
C THR A 58 -4.97 10.58 -10.65
N ALA A 59 -5.29 10.16 -9.43
CA ALA A 59 -5.17 10.99 -8.22
C ALA A 59 -3.72 11.24 -7.83
N THR A 60 -2.87 10.22 -7.94
CA THR A 60 -1.47 10.27 -7.51
C THR A 60 -0.50 10.66 -8.61
N LYS A 61 -0.94 10.65 -9.86
CA LYS A 61 -0.11 10.81 -11.07
C LYS A 61 1.05 9.81 -11.15
N GLN A 62 0.87 8.65 -10.53
CA GLN A 62 1.82 7.54 -10.56
C GLN A 62 1.20 6.33 -11.25
N THR A 63 2.06 5.50 -11.82
CA THR A 63 1.62 4.24 -12.42
C THR A 63 1.11 3.28 -11.33
N VAL A 64 -0.05 2.68 -11.58
CA VAL A 64 -0.60 1.60 -10.74
C VAL A 64 -0.75 0.35 -11.59
N ILE A 65 -0.08 -0.73 -11.21
CA ILE A 65 -0.14 -2.02 -11.91
C ILE A 65 -1.05 -2.96 -11.14
N VAL A 66 -2.01 -3.58 -11.83
CA VAL A 66 -2.83 -4.66 -11.27
C VAL A 66 -2.12 -5.99 -11.49
N GLU A 67 -1.83 -6.70 -10.41
CA GLU A 67 -1.22 -8.02 -10.43
C GLU A 67 -2.21 -9.08 -9.93
N ASN A 68 -2.62 -9.99 -10.81
CA ASN A 68 -3.51 -11.10 -10.45
C ASN A 68 -2.70 -12.26 -9.88
N LYS A 69 -2.73 -12.46 -8.56
CA LYS A 69 -2.08 -13.57 -7.84
C LYS A 69 -3.12 -14.57 -7.35
N ALA A 70 -3.68 -15.35 -8.25
CA ALA A 70 -4.66 -16.37 -7.92
C ALA A 70 -4.03 -17.60 -7.25
N GLY A 71 -4.83 -18.34 -6.48
CA GLY A 71 -4.48 -19.63 -5.92
C GLY A 71 -4.94 -19.82 -4.48
N ALA A 72 -5.31 -21.06 -4.16
CA ALA A 72 -5.79 -21.49 -2.83
C ALA A 72 -6.88 -20.56 -2.25
N GLY A 73 -7.91 -20.22 -3.05
CA GLY A 73 -8.99 -19.34 -2.60
C GLY A 73 -8.56 -17.90 -2.30
N GLY A 74 -7.46 -17.42 -2.92
CA GLY A 74 -6.90 -16.10 -2.69
C GLY A 74 -5.77 -16.05 -1.66
N VAL A 75 -5.45 -17.16 -0.99
CA VAL A 75 -4.40 -17.22 0.04
C VAL A 75 -3.05 -16.81 -0.49
N LEU A 76 -2.67 -17.26 -1.71
CA LEU A 76 -1.34 -16.97 -2.24
C LEU A 76 -1.12 -15.48 -2.46
N GLY A 77 -2.07 -14.81 -3.11
CA GLY A 77 -1.99 -13.37 -3.33
C GLY A 77 -2.02 -12.58 -2.02
N THR A 78 -2.93 -12.93 -1.12
CA THR A 78 -3.09 -12.25 0.17
C THR A 78 -1.84 -12.39 1.05
N ALA A 79 -1.29 -13.61 1.17
CA ALA A 79 -0.06 -13.86 1.92
C ALA A 79 1.16 -13.10 1.34
N SER A 80 1.21 -12.94 0.00
CA SER A 80 2.30 -12.19 -0.62
C SER A 80 2.28 -10.71 -0.24
N VAL A 81 1.11 -10.14 0.04
CA VAL A 81 0.99 -8.75 0.51
C VAL A 81 1.26 -8.65 2.00
N ALA A 82 0.79 -9.61 2.81
CA ALA A 82 1.07 -9.66 4.24
C ALA A 82 2.58 -9.66 4.56
N THR A 83 3.40 -10.21 3.67
CA THR A 83 4.86 -10.25 3.82
C THR A 83 5.60 -9.16 3.04
N ALA A 84 4.90 -8.30 2.33
CA ALA A 84 5.50 -7.19 1.61
C ALA A 84 5.94 -6.06 2.55
N ALA A 85 6.81 -5.18 2.07
CA ALA A 85 7.21 -4.00 2.85
C ALA A 85 5.99 -3.11 3.14
N PRO A 86 5.79 -2.63 4.39
CA PRO A 86 4.64 -1.81 4.76
C PRO A 86 4.84 -0.33 4.39
N ASP A 87 5.22 -0.07 3.15
CA ASP A 87 5.59 1.25 2.63
C ASP A 87 4.50 1.90 1.74
N GLY A 88 3.35 1.22 1.60
CA GLY A 88 2.22 1.69 0.82
C GLY A 88 2.33 1.46 -0.69
N TYR A 89 3.36 0.77 -1.18
CA TYR A 89 3.51 0.50 -2.62
C TYR A 89 2.98 -0.87 -3.06
N THR A 90 2.65 -1.73 -2.11
CA THR A 90 1.97 -2.99 -2.39
C THR A 90 0.61 -2.99 -1.68
N LEU A 91 -0.44 -2.91 -2.47
CA LEU A 91 -1.82 -2.87 -2.00
C LEU A 91 -2.50 -4.20 -2.27
N LEU A 92 -3.52 -4.52 -1.49
CA LEU A 92 -4.36 -5.71 -1.66
C LEU A 92 -5.81 -5.33 -1.90
N LEU A 93 -6.43 -5.91 -2.91
CA LEU A 93 -7.88 -5.96 -3.03
C LEU A 93 -8.40 -7.16 -2.25
N GLY A 94 -8.67 -6.97 -0.97
CA GLY A 94 -9.20 -8.00 -0.10
C GLY A 94 -10.72 -8.06 -0.07
N ASN A 95 -11.25 -9.16 0.44
CA ASN A 95 -12.67 -9.34 0.73
C ASN A 95 -12.88 -10.24 1.96
N ASN A 96 -14.14 -10.56 2.30
CA ASN A 96 -14.47 -11.39 3.43
C ASN A 96 -13.87 -12.81 3.33
N ALA A 97 -13.78 -13.39 2.14
CA ALA A 97 -13.19 -14.72 1.97
C ALA A 97 -11.70 -14.71 2.33
N THR A 98 -10.93 -13.72 1.88
CA THR A 98 -9.50 -13.66 2.14
C THR A 98 -9.16 -13.21 3.57
N HIS A 99 -9.94 -12.29 4.17
CA HIS A 99 -9.60 -11.73 5.48
C HIS A 99 -10.27 -12.43 6.66
N VAL A 100 -11.41 -13.10 6.43
CA VAL A 100 -12.20 -13.71 7.51
C VAL A 100 -12.32 -15.21 7.33
N ILE A 101 -12.96 -15.65 6.23
CA ILE A 101 -13.34 -17.06 6.08
C ILE A 101 -12.12 -17.95 5.98
N THR A 102 -11.22 -17.67 5.08
CA THR A 102 -10.06 -18.53 4.81
C THR A 102 -9.09 -18.62 6.00
N PRO A 103 -8.72 -17.55 6.69
CA PRO A 103 -7.91 -17.65 7.91
C PRO A 103 -8.57 -18.46 9.01
N LEU A 104 -9.89 -18.30 9.23
CA LEU A 104 -10.63 -19.04 10.27
C LEU A 104 -10.79 -20.52 9.96
N MET A 105 -10.88 -20.88 8.69
CA MET A 105 -11.01 -22.31 8.27
C MET A 105 -9.67 -23.04 8.17
N SER A 106 -8.55 -22.31 8.20
CA SER A 106 -7.23 -22.91 8.08
C SER A 106 -6.70 -23.36 9.43
N LYS A 107 -6.19 -24.60 9.51
CA LYS A 107 -5.47 -25.09 10.69
C LYS A 107 -4.12 -24.40 10.88
N THR A 108 -3.52 -23.91 9.80
CA THR A 108 -2.23 -23.22 9.77
C THR A 108 -2.34 -22.00 8.83
N PRO A 109 -2.95 -20.91 9.31
CA PRO A 109 -3.12 -19.72 8.48
C PRO A 109 -1.76 -19.12 8.13
N ARG A 110 -1.61 -18.67 6.89
CA ARG A 110 -0.37 -18.03 6.38
C ARG A 110 -0.27 -16.55 6.72
N TYR A 111 -1.35 -15.97 7.21
CA TYR A 111 -1.44 -14.56 7.60
C TYR A 111 -2.62 -14.39 8.58
N ASP A 112 -2.58 -13.34 9.37
CA ASP A 112 -3.71 -12.88 10.18
C ASP A 112 -4.46 -11.78 9.39
N GLY A 113 -5.71 -12.07 9.02
CA GLY A 113 -6.51 -11.16 8.18
C GLY A 113 -6.80 -9.79 8.80
N LEU A 114 -6.62 -9.64 10.12
CA LEU A 114 -6.86 -8.39 10.83
C LEU A 114 -5.58 -7.66 11.25
N LYS A 115 -4.53 -8.40 11.61
CA LYS A 115 -3.30 -7.81 12.17
C LYS A 115 -2.24 -7.50 11.14
N ASP A 116 -2.18 -8.29 10.06
CA ASP A 116 -1.12 -8.15 9.05
C ASP A 116 -1.45 -7.11 7.98
N PHE A 117 -2.60 -6.43 8.10
CA PHE A 117 -3.06 -5.46 7.12
C PHE A 117 -3.55 -4.18 7.79
N THR A 118 -3.27 -3.05 7.16
CA THR A 118 -3.87 -1.76 7.51
C THR A 118 -4.98 -1.47 6.50
N PRO A 119 -6.26 -1.46 6.91
CA PRO A 119 -7.37 -1.16 6.01
C PRO A 119 -7.31 0.31 5.56
N ILE A 120 -7.52 0.54 4.26
CA ILE A 120 -7.48 1.88 3.65
C ILE A 120 -8.91 2.38 3.41
N ALA A 121 -9.72 1.60 2.69
CA ALA A 121 -11.09 1.96 2.34
C ALA A 121 -11.93 0.74 2.00
N LYS A 122 -13.24 0.86 2.21
CA LYS A 122 -14.23 -0.07 1.66
C LYS A 122 -14.60 0.38 0.25
N LEU A 123 -14.47 -0.52 -0.73
CA LEU A 123 -14.70 -0.22 -2.13
C LEU A 123 -16.13 -0.51 -2.58
N ALA A 124 -16.71 -1.62 -2.11
CA ALA A 124 -18.03 -2.06 -2.50
C ALA A 124 -18.65 -2.99 -1.46
N ASP A 125 -19.96 -3.13 -1.49
CA ASP A 125 -20.70 -4.22 -0.87
C ASP A 125 -21.11 -5.23 -1.96
N THR A 126 -21.12 -6.52 -1.59
CA THR A 126 -21.55 -7.59 -2.48
C THR A 126 -22.60 -8.45 -1.78
N ASP A 127 -23.72 -8.68 -2.47
CA ASP A 127 -24.73 -9.61 -2.01
C ASP A 127 -24.29 -11.05 -2.22
N GLN A 128 -24.67 -11.93 -1.32
CA GLN A 128 -24.42 -13.35 -1.43
C GLN A 128 -25.74 -14.10 -1.40
N TYR A 129 -25.86 -15.13 -2.22
CA TYR A 129 -27.06 -15.92 -2.35
C TYR A 129 -26.77 -17.39 -2.08
N ILE A 130 -27.75 -18.07 -1.49
CA ILE A 130 -27.79 -19.53 -1.46
C ILE A 130 -28.76 -19.96 -2.56
N GLY A 131 -28.26 -20.73 -3.51
CA GLY A 131 -29.07 -21.25 -4.62
C GLY A 131 -29.14 -22.75 -4.59
N VAL A 132 -30.26 -23.29 -5.08
CA VAL A 132 -30.46 -24.72 -5.37
C VAL A 132 -30.86 -24.82 -6.82
N ASN A 133 -30.63 -26.00 -7.44
CA ASN A 133 -31.17 -26.28 -8.76
C ASN A 133 -32.69 -26.45 -8.65
N ALA A 134 -33.39 -25.94 -9.67
CA ALA A 134 -34.84 -26.06 -9.79
C ALA A 134 -35.25 -27.45 -10.35
#